data_7337684c164af4f85413d659740c5f7c
#
_entry.id   7337684c164af4f85413d659740c5f7c
#
_cell.length_a   1.000
_cell.length_b   1.000
_cell.length_c   1.000
_cell.angle_alpha   90.00
_cell.angle_beta   90.00
_cell.angle_gamma   90.00
#
_symmetry.space_group_name_H-M   'P 1'
#
loop_
_entity.id
_entity.type
_entity.pdbx_description
1 polymer ?
#
loop_
_entity_poly.entity_id
_entity_poly.type
_entity_poly.pdbx_seq_one_letter_code
_entity_poly.pdbx_strand_id
1 'polypeptide(L)'
;MIRYFIGIDVGTHTGVAVWDKYEKRFVEVVTTTILKAMDIVKKYEISDSIQVRLEDARKRTWFGTSGPERLQGAGSVKRDCVIWEEFLNDRKIPYMLIAPKNNCTKLSAESFRKITGYSGRTNEHTRDAAMLVFGI
;
A
#
# COMPACT_ATOMS: atom_id res chain seq x y z
N MET A 1 1.65 13.23 -16.97
CA MET A 1 2.67 12.38 -16.31
C MET A 1 2.37 12.26 -14.83
N ILE A 2 2.43 11.07 -14.29
CA ILE A 2 2.10 10.82 -12.88
C ILE A 2 3.22 11.35 -12.00
N ARG A 3 2.86 12.15 -10.99
CA ARG A 3 3.80 12.68 -10.01
C ARG A 3 3.89 11.80 -8.77
N TYR A 4 2.74 11.44 -8.19
CA TYR A 4 2.73 10.68 -6.94
C TYR A 4 2.30 9.24 -7.17
N PHE A 5 3.07 8.32 -6.62
CA PHE A 5 2.72 6.91 -6.57
C PHE A 5 2.41 6.57 -5.12
N ILE A 6 1.22 6.05 -4.88
CA ILE A 6 0.73 5.77 -3.52
C ILE A 6 0.63 4.26 -3.33
N GLY A 7 1.45 3.72 -2.43
CA GLY A 7 1.40 2.32 -2.04
C GLY A 7 0.45 2.13 -0.88
N ILE A 8 -0.38 1.10 -0.97
CA ILE A 8 -1.36 0.75 0.07
C ILE A 8 -1.15 -0.70 0.49
N ASP A 9 -0.83 -0.89 1.76
CA ASP A 9 -0.85 -2.19 2.41
C ASP A 9 -2.25 -2.39 2.99
N VAL A 10 -3.05 -3.19 2.27
CA VAL A 10 -4.49 -3.34 2.55
C VAL A 10 -4.72 -4.10 3.85
N GLY A 11 -5.59 -3.59 4.70
CA GLY A 11 -5.95 -4.23 5.97
C GLY A 11 -6.62 -3.23 6.90
N THR A 12 -7.02 -3.71 8.08
CA THR A 12 -7.63 -2.88 9.12
C THR A 12 -6.67 -1.77 9.55
N HIS A 13 -5.39 -2.12 9.72
CA HIS A 13 -4.30 -1.17 9.89
C HIS A 13 -3.69 -0.95 8.51
N THR A 14 -4.13 0.10 7.85
CA THR A 14 -3.74 0.38 6.47
C THR A 14 -2.41 1.14 6.43
N GLY A 15 -1.40 0.55 5.80
CA GLY A 15 -0.15 1.25 5.53
C GLY A 15 -0.29 2.09 4.28
N VAL A 16 0.16 3.34 4.34
CA VAL A 16 0.15 4.26 3.20
C VAL A 16 1.53 4.87 3.04
N ALA A 17 2.06 4.83 1.83
CA ALA A 17 3.31 5.48 1.50
C ALA A 17 3.14 6.25 0.18
N VAL A 18 3.50 7.51 0.19
CA VAL A 18 3.40 8.40 -0.98
C VAL A 18 4.81 8.73 -1.47
N TRP A 19 5.10 8.29 -2.68
CA TRP A 19 6.37 8.52 -3.36
C TRP A 19 6.25 9.64 -4.37
N ASP A 20 7.06 10.69 -4.20
CA ASP A 20 7.15 11.78 -5.17
C ASP A 20 8.19 11.43 -6.22
N LYS A 21 7.73 11.14 -7.43
CA LYS A 21 8.62 10.75 -8.53
C LYS A 21 9.55 11.89 -8.97
N TYR A 22 9.10 13.12 -8.85
CA TYR A 22 9.89 14.28 -9.26
C TYR A 22 11.04 14.54 -8.29
N GLU A 23 10.76 14.50 -6.99
CA GLU A 23 11.76 14.71 -5.96
C GLU A 23 12.50 13.45 -5.55
N LYS A 24 12.01 12.28 -5.98
CA LYS A 24 12.59 10.97 -5.68
C LYS A 24 12.72 10.72 -4.19
N ARG A 25 11.63 10.95 -3.48
CA ARG A 25 11.57 10.72 -2.03
C ARG A 25 10.13 10.40 -1.58
N PHE A 26 10.03 9.80 -0.39
CA PHE A 26 8.73 9.64 0.26
C PHE A 26 8.32 10.97 0.88
N VAL A 27 7.09 11.40 0.62
CA VAL A 27 6.53 12.62 1.20
C VAL A 27 5.55 12.35 2.33
N GLU A 28 5.04 11.11 2.40
CA GLU A 28 4.15 10.71 3.50
C GLU A 28 4.25 9.20 3.68
N VAL A 29 4.41 8.75 4.93
CA VAL A 29 4.50 7.33 5.29
C VAL A 29 3.78 7.17 6.62
N VAL A 30 2.58 6.57 6.60
CA VAL A 30 1.73 6.46 7.79
C VAL A 30 0.97 5.15 7.83
N THR A 31 0.57 4.73 9.03
CA THR A 31 -0.43 3.67 9.24
C THR A 31 -1.70 4.35 9.78
N THR A 32 -2.83 3.99 9.22
CA THR A 32 -4.10 4.63 9.58
C THR A 32 -5.28 3.69 9.32
N THR A 33 -6.50 4.20 9.48
CA THR A 33 -7.72 3.45 9.13
C THR A 33 -7.96 3.46 7.62
N ILE A 34 -8.80 2.55 7.15
CA ILE A 34 -9.16 2.49 5.73
C ILE A 34 -9.73 3.83 5.25
N LEU A 35 -10.65 4.42 6.01
CA LEU A 35 -11.28 5.69 5.62
C LEU A 35 -10.28 6.83 5.54
N LYS A 36 -9.37 6.93 6.51
CA LYS A 36 -8.35 7.98 6.49
C LYS A 36 -7.33 7.76 5.38
N ALA A 37 -7.03 6.51 5.07
CA ALA A 37 -6.16 6.20 3.93
C ALA A 37 -6.80 6.66 2.62
N MET A 38 -8.10 6.46 2.46
CA MET A 38 -8.84 6.96 1.29
C MET A 38 -8.83 8.48 1.22
N ASP A 39 -8.93 9.16 2.36
CA ASP A 39 -8.82 10.62 2.42
C ASP A 39 -7.44 11.11 1.97
N ILE A 40 -6.39 10.39 2.32
CA ILE A 40 -5.03 10.70 1.85
C ILE A 40 -4.96 10.61 0.32
N VAL A 41 -5.49 9.54 -0.25
CA VAL A 41 -5.54 9.37 -1.71
C VAL A 41 -6.28 10.53 -2.37
N LYS A 42 -7.44 10.91 -1.83
CA LYS A 42 -8.22 12.04 -2.34
C LYS A 42 -7.43 13.35 -2.31
N LYS A 43 -6.68 13.58 -1.24
CA LYS A 43 -5.87 14.78 -1.08
C LYS A 43 -4.86 14.94 -2.23
N TYR A 44 -4.18 13.85 -2.58
CA TYR A 44 -3.20 13.90 -3.67
C TYR A 44 -3.86 13.91 -5.05
N GLU A 45 -4.99 13.21 -5.21
CA GLU A 45 -5.74 13.20 -6.46
C GLU A 45 -6.20 14.60 -6.88
N ILE A 46 -6.61 15.41 -5.91
CA ILE A 46 -7.11 16.77 -6.18
C ILE A 46 -6.00 17.68 -6.72
N SER A 47 -4.79 17.51 -6.22
CA SER A 47 -3.68 18.42 -6.53
C SER A 47 -2.83 17.99 -7.72
N ASP A 48 -2.73 16.69 -8.00
CA ASP A 48 -1.77 16.15 -8.97
C ASP A 48 -2.27 14.87 -9.63
N SER A 49 -1.54 14.42 -10.65
CA SER A 49 -1.76 13.11 -11.24
C SER A 49 -1.14 12.03 -10.34
N ILE A 50 -1.92 11.01 -10.02
CA ILE A 50 -1.51 9.94 -9.13
C ILE A 50 -1.75 8.57 -9.74
N GLN A 51 -1.03 7.57 -9.24
CA GLN A 51 -1.32 6.15 -9.44
C GLN A 51 -1.24 5.46 -8.09
N VAL A 52 -2.21 4.59 -7.80
CA VAL A 52 -2.22 3.79 -6.57
C VAL A 52 -1.73 2.38 -6.88
N ARG A 53 -0.95 1.81 -5.97
CA ARG A 53 -0.51 0.41 -6.05
C ARG A 53 -0.95 -0.32 -4.80
N LEU A 54 -1.77 -1.35 -5.01
CA LEU A 54 -2.30 -2.19 -3.95
C LEU A 54 -1.61 -3.55 -4.00
N GLU A 55 -1.22 -4.10 -2.85
CA GLU A 55 -0.88 -5.51 -2.80
C GLU A 55 -2.17 -6.32 -2.85
N ASP A 56 -2.29 -7.19 -3.86
CA ASP A 56 -3.50 -7.97 -4.07
C ASP A 56 -3.42 -9.30 -3.30
N ALA A 57 -3.99 -9.32 -2.11
CA ALA A 57 -4.03 -10.50 -1.26
C ALA A 57 -4.79 -11.68 -1.87
N ARG A 58 -5.65 -11.42 -2.86
CA ARG A 58 -6.39 -12.48 -3.58
C ARG A 58 -5.45 -13.34 -4.44
N LYS A 59 -4.27 -12.81 -4.78
CA LYS A 59 -3.26 -13.55 -5.55
C LYS A 59 -2.34 -14.38 -4.66
N ARG A 60 -2.55 -14.37 -3.35
CA ARG A 60 -1.82 -15.22 -2.44
C ARG A 60 -2.35 -16.63 -2.54
N THR A 61 -1.49 -17.59 -2.90
CA THR A 61 -1.90 -18.97 -3.13
C THR A 61 -1.94 -19.80 -1.85
N TRP A 62 -1.35 -19.32 -0.77
CA TRP A 62 -1.29 -20.06 0.49
C TRP A 62 -1.39 -19.11 1.67
N PHE A 63 -2.35 -19.40 2.56
CA PHE A 63 -2.59 -18.61 3.77
C PHE A 63 -2.16 -19.34 5.05
N GLY A 64 -1.52 -20.51 4.91
CA GLY A 64 -1.08 -21.35 6.03
C GLY A 64 -2.06 -22.45 6.35
N THR A 65 -1.62 -23.34 7.27
CA THR A 65 -2.37 -24.55 7.66
C THR A 65 -3.21 -24.38 8.90
N SER A 66 -3.21 -23.22 9.51
CA SER A 66 -3.98 -22.97 10.73
C SER A 66 -5.44 -22.73 10.43
N GLY A 67 -6.26 -22.93 11.43
CA GLY A 67 -7.70 -23.11 11.35
C GLY A 67 -8.55 -21.93 10.91
N PRO A 68 -9.82 -21.91 11.34
CA PRO A 68 -10.84 -20.97 10.81
C PRO A 68 -10.52 -19.49 10.95
N GLU A 69 -9.81 -19.09 12.01
CA GLU A 69 -9.48 -17.67 12.21
C GLU A 69 -8.61 -17.12 11.08
N ARG A 70 -7.72 -17.94 10.55
CA ARG A 70 -6.83 -17.52 9.47
C ARG A 70 -7.57 -17.38 8.17
N LEU A 71 -8.53 -18.25 7.92
CA LEU A 71 -9.42 -18.16 6.75
C LEU A 71 -10.29 -16.91 6.83
N GLN A 72 -10.77 -16.56 8.02
CA GLN A 72 -11.51 -15.32 8.25
C GLN A 72 -10.66 -14.09 7.95
N GLY A 73 -9.42 -14.07 8.44
CA GLY A 73 -8.49 -12.97 8.18
C GLY A 73 -8.23 -12.80 6.69
N ALA A 74 -8.02 -13.91 5.98
CA ALA A 74 -7.84 -13.90 4.54
C ALA A 74 -9.06 -13.36 3.81
N GLY A 75 -10.27 -13.75 4.25
CA GLY A 75 -11.52 -13.25 3.68
C GLY A 75 -11.69 -11.76 3.89
N SER A 76 -11.37 -11.24 5.06
CA SER A 76 -11.45 -9.81 5.36
C SER A 76 -10.51 -8.99 4.49
N VAL A 77 -9.27 -9.43 4.33
CA VAL A 77 -8.29 -8.73 3.48
C VAL A 77 -8.73 -8.75 2.02
N LYS A 78 -9.27 -9.88 1.55
CA LYS A 78 -9.80 -9.96 0.18
C LYS A 78 -10.96 -8.99 -0.03
N ARG A 79 -11.87 -8.90 0.94
CA ARG A 79 -12.98 -7.95 0.89
C ARG A 79 -12.46 -6.52 0.86
N ASP A 80 -11.47 -6.20 1.68
CA ASP A 80 -10.88 -4.86 1.72
C ASP A 80 -10.25 -4.49 0.37
N CYS A 81 -9.62 -5.44 -0.31
CA CYS A 81 -9.12 -5.22 -1.67
C CYS A 81 -10.23 -4.85 -2.64
N VAL A 82 -11.38 -5.53 -2.56
CA VAL A 82 -12.55 -5.22 -3.41
C VAL A 82 -13.05 -3.80 -3.12
N ILE A 83 -13.14 -3.43 -1.86
CA ILE A 83 -13.58 -2.08 -1.46
C ILE A 83 -12.63 -1.01 -2.02
N TRP A 84 -11.32 -1.24 -1.94
CA TRP A 84 -10.33 -0.34 -2.51
C TRP A 84 -10.49 -0.19 -4.02
N GLU A 85 -10.72 -1.31 -4.74
CA GLU A 85 -10.95 -1.24 -6.19
C GLU A 85 -12.22 -0.47 -6.52
N GLU A 86 -13.29 -0.68 -5.77
CA GLU A 86 -14.53 0.08 -5.98
C GLU A 86 -14.30 1.58 -5.80
N PHE A 87 -13.60 1.96 -4.74
CA PHE A 87 -13.25 3.35 -4.47
C PHE A 87 -12.44 3.97 -5.61
N LEU A 88 -11.40 3.28 -6.06
CA LEU A 88 -10.51 3.78 -7.10
C LEU A 88 -11.20 3.85 -8.46
N ASN A 89 -12.02 2.84 -8.79
CA ASN A 89 -12.79 2.82 -10.02
C ASN A 89 -13.85 3.93 -10.03
N ASP A 90 -14.54 4.13 -8.93
CA ASP A 90 -15.56 5.16 -8.80
C ASP A 90 -14.98 6.56 -9.04
N ARG A 91 -13.79 6.80 -8.54
CA ARG A 91 -13.10 8.09 -8.71
C ARG A 91 -12.25 8.17 -9.97
N LYS A 92 -12.18 7.09 -10.74
CA LYS A 92 -11.36 7.00 -11.98
C LYS A 92 -9.88 7.24 -11.72
N ILE A 93 -9.39 6.76 -10.58
CA ILE A 93 -7.97 6.83 -10.23
C ILE A 93 -7.25 5.63 -10.84
N PRO A 94 -6.18 5.82 -11.61
CA PRO A 94 -5.42 4.68 -12.14
C PRO A 94 -4.76 3.91 -10.99
N TYR A 95 -4.80 2.58 -11.07
CA TYR A 95 -4.18 1.75 -10.06
C TYR A 95 -3.63 0.45 -10.66
N MET A 96 -2.69 -0.15 -9.93
CA MET A 96 -2.15 -1.47 -10.25
C MET A 96 -2.29 -2.39 -9.06
N LEU A 97 -2.61 -3.64 -9.33
CA LEU A 97 -2.63 -4.70 -8.33
C LEU A 97 -1.31 -5.45 -8.41
N ILE A 98 -0.59 -5.51 -7.29
CA ILE A 98 0.72 -6.15 -7.20
C ILE A 98 0.55 -7.47 -6.43
N ALA A 99 0.95 -8.59 -7.05
CA ALA A 99 0.92 -9.87 -6.35
C ALA A 99 1.92 -9.85 -5.19
N PRO A 100 1.59 -10.46 -4.04
CA PRO A 100 2.50 -10.46 -2.87
C PRO A 100 3.91 -10.95 -3.20
N LYS A 101 4.04 -11.95 -4.07
CA LYS A 101 5.35 -12.46 -4.49
C LYS A 101 6.21 -11.44 -5.24
N ASN A 102 5.60 -10.38 -5.77
CA ASN A 102 6.29 -9.35 -6.54
C ASN A 102 6.58 -8.11 -5.69
N ASN A 103 6.29 -8.17 -4.39
CA ASN A 103 6.61 -7.09 -3.47
C ASN A 103 7.66 -7.56 -2.45
N CYS A 104 8.59 -6.68 -2.11
CA CYS A 104 9.57 -6.94 -1.07
C CYS A 104 8.95 -6.64 0.29
N THR A 105 8.40 -7.65 0.94
CA THR A 105 7.69 -7.49 2.21
C THR A 105 8.55 -7.89 3.42
N LYS A 106 8.07 -7.52 4.60
CA LYS A 106 8.63 -7.90 5.89
C LYS A 106 10.08 -7.47 6.11
N LEU A 107 10.47 -6.35 5.53
CA LEU A 107 11.77 -5.76 5.81
C LEU A 107 11.83 -5.25 7.24
N SER A 108 12.98 -5.43 7.89
CA SER A 108 13.24 -4.76 9.16
C SER A 108 13.38 -3.25 8.94
N ALA A 109 13.21 -2.46 10.00
CA ALA A 109 13.42 -1.01 9.91
C ALA A 109 14.84 -0.66 9.43
N GLU A 110 15.84 -1.41 9.89
CA GLU A 110 17.24 -1.21 9.48
C GLU A 110 17.44 -1.50 7.99
N SER A 111 16.95 -2.64 7.51
CA SER A 111 17.07 -3.00 6.09
C SER A 111 16.34 -2.01 5.20
N PHE A 112 15.16 -1.59 5.61
CA PHE A 112 14.38 -0.61 4.88
C PHE A 112 15.13 0.73 4.75
N ARG A 113 15.72 1.19 5.85
CA ARG A 113 16.51 2.43 5.85
C ARG A 113 17.71 2.33 4.92
N LYS A 114 18.40 1.19 4.93
CA LYS A 114 19.57 0.98 4.06
C LYS A 114 19.17 0.99 2.58
N ILE A 115 18.03 0.38 2.25
CA ILE A 115 17.58 0.28 0.87
C ILE A 115 17.04 1.62 0.37
N THR A 116 16.20 2.29 1.16
CA THR A 116 15.43 3.46 0.71
C THR A 116 16.05 4.81 1.12
N GLY A 117 16.91 4.82 2.13
CA GLY A 117 17.42 6.07 2.71
C GLY A 117 16.41 6.83 3.56
N TYR A 118 15.19 6.32 3.72
CA TYR A 118 14.17 6.97 4.53
C TYR A 118 14.45 6.77 6.02
N SER A 119 14.63 7.86 6.74
CA SER A 119 15.01 7.85 8.16
C SER A 119 13.84 8.09 9.12
N GLY A 120 12.64 8.31 8.59
CA GLY A 120 11.46 8.52 9.41
C GLY A 120 11.00 7.25 10.12
N ARG A 121 10.05 7.41 11.03
CA ARG A 121 9.49 6.29 11.77
C ARG A 121 8.64 5.40 10.86
N THR A 122 8.84 4.08 10.96
CA THR A 122 8.10 3.11 10.17
C THR A 122 7.64 1.94 11.03
N ASN A 123 6.68 1.19 10.50
CA ASN A 123 6.31 -0.12 11.01
C ASN A 123 6.18 -1.08 9.84
N GLU A 124 5.81 -2.33 10.12
CA GLU A 124 5.68 -3.36 9.10
C GLU A 124 4.74 -2.95 7.96
N HIS A 125 3.58 -2.39 8.30
CA HIS A 125 2.58 -1.99 7.30
C HIS A 125 3.06 -0.85 6.40
N THR A 126 3.72 0.14 6.98
CA THR A 126 4.24 1.26 6.19
C THR A 126 5.39 0.84 5.30
N ARG A 127 6.26 -0.05 5.78
CA ARG A 127 7.36 -0.56 4.97
C ARG A 127 6.87 -1.38 3.78
N ASP A 128 5.86 -2.22 4.00
CA ASP A 128 5.26 -3.01 2.92
C ASP A 128 4.61 -2.09 1.88
N ALA A 129 3.88 -1.09 2.33
CA ALA A 129 3.29 -0.09 1.42
C ALA A 129 4.36 0.68 0.63
N ALA A 130 5.42 1.09 1.31
CA ALA A 130 6.50 1.86 0.69
C ALA A 130 7.22 1.06 -0.41
N MET A 131 7.42 -0.23 -0.22
CA MET A 131 8.12 -1.05 -1.21
C MET A 131 7.31 -1.27 -2.48
N LEU A 132 6.01 -1.01 -2.47
CA LEU A 132 5.18 -1.05 -3.68
C LEU A 132 5.53 0.09 -4.65
N VAL A 133 6.07 1.18 -4.16
CA VAL A 133 6.25 2.41 -4.94
C VAL A 133 7.68 2.96 -4.92
N PHE A 134 8.55 2.41 -4.10
CA PHE A 134 9.91 2.92 -3.98
C PHE A 134 10.66 2.89 -5.32
N GLY A 135 11.27 4.00 -5.67
CA GLY A 135 12.18 4.08 -6.80
C GLY A 135 11.54 4.15 -8.18
N ILE A 136 10.25 4.38 -8.25
CA ILE A 136 9.55 4.48 -9.53
C ILE A 136 9.86 5.77 -10.27
#